data_54f2a48a6d7704db61e4d4f569142f7b
#
_entry.id   54f2a48a6d7704db61e4d4f569142f7b
#
_cell.length_a   1.000
_cell.length_b   1.000
_cell.length_c   1.000
_cell.angle_alpha   90.00
_cell.angle_beta   90.00
_cell.angle_gamma   90.00
#
_symmetry.space_group_name_H-M   'P 1'
#
loop_
_entity.id
_entity.type
_entity.pdbx_description
1 polymer ?
#
loop_
_entity_poly.entity_id
_entity_poly.type
_entity_poly.pdbx_seq_one_letter_code
_entity_poly.pdbx_strand_id
1 'polypeptide(L)'
;MLKKLFFASLAAAAFTLAADPITVEARLTEIPGKMPSNDLYSYVYVFKYKVQKVVSGKLDAKEILVGVYNPLIARGKVKDKMADKSKGNVGEFKAKAKHTLKIVPLEGNWDGAVEDEYFDDESPRYLAIEVNE
;
A
#
# COMPACT_ATOMS: atom_id res chain seq x y z
N MET A 1 7.75 -12.17 -40.41
CA MET A 1 8.10 -12.13 -39.75
C MET A 1 8.26 -11.69 -38.85
N LEU A 2 7.99 -11.64 -38.67
CA LEU A 2 8.25 -11.40 -37.79
C LEU A 2 8.18 -10.99 -36.86
N LYS A 3 7.96 -10.88 -36.94
CA LYS A 3 8.03 -10.70 -36.11
C LYS A 3 7.96 -10.54 -35.16
N LYS A 4 7.75 -10.56 -35.23
CA LYS A 4 7.88 -10.61 -34.25
C LYS A 4 7.92 -10.39 -33.32
N LEU A 5 7.78 -10.35 -33.46
CA LEU A 5 8.10 -10.34 -32.55
C LEU A 5 8.03 -9.97 -31.66
N PHE A 6 7.85 -9.94 -31.85
CA PHE A 6 8.18 -9.93 -31.05
C PHE A 6 7.98 -9.61 -30.17
N PHE A 7 7.71 -9.68 -30.19
CA PHE A 7 7.87 -9.76 -29.37
C PHE A 7 8.01 -9.50 -28.46
N ALA A 8 8.01 -9.59 -28.68
CA ALA A 8 8.42 -9.69 -27.85
C ALA A 8 8.57 -9.28 -27.02
N SER A 9 8.61 -9.17 -27.24
CA SER A 9 9.05 -9.04 -26.44
C SER A 9 8.76 -8.62 -25.74
N LEU A 10 8.34 -8.58 -25.65
CA LEU A 10 8.23 -8.44 -24.96
C LEU A 10 8.04 -8.34 -24.03
N ALA A 11 7.81 -8.43 -24.46
CA ALA A 11 7.34 -9.01 -23.33
C ALA A 11 7.92 -8.72 -22.09
N ALA A 12 8.96 -8.91 -22.09
CA ALA A 12 9.60 -8.72 -20.87
C ALA A 12 9.22 -7.52 -20.20
N ALA A 13 9.03 -6.56 -20.87
CA ALA A 13 8.76 -5.34 -20.26
C ALA A 13 7.48 -5.37 -19.51
N ALA A 14 6.71 -6.33 -19.79
CA ALA A 14 5.38 -6.23 -19.32
C ALA A 14 5.25 -6.29 -17.83
N PHE A 15 6.17 -6.89 -17.16
CA PHE A 15 6.01 -7.07 -15.85
C PHE A 15 6.15 -5.95 -15.06
N THR A 16 6.86 -5.08 -15.48
CA THR A 16 6.97 -3.90 -14.72
C THR A 16 5.69 -3.17 -14.69
N LEU A 17 4.83 -3.51 -15.56
CA LEU A 17 3.61 -2.79 -15.63
C LEU A 17 2.73 -3.04 -14.46
N ALA A 18 2.95 -4.13 -13.76
CA ALA A 18 2.16 -4.41 -12.61
C ALA A 18 2.35 -3.40 -11.49
N ALA A 19 3.33 -2.53 -11.63
CA ALA A 19 3.59 -1.58 -10.59
C ALA A 19 2.78 -0.30 -10.67
N ASP A 20 1.85 -0.18 -11.60
CA ASP A 20 1.03 1.04 -11.69
C ASP A 20 0.17 1.15 -10.43
N PRO A 21 0.27 2.25 -9.69
CA PRO A 21 -0.52 2.40 -8.49
C PRO A 21 -2.01 2.54 -8.78
N ILE A 22 -2.81 2.07 -7.84
CA ILE A 22 -4.24 2.29 -7.86
C ILE A 22 -4.52 3.40 -6.85
N THR A 23 -5.34 4.36 -7.20
CA THR A 23 -5.73 5.43 -6.30
C THR A 23 -7.18 5.23 -5.87
N VAL A 24 -7.42 5.19 -4.57
CA VAL A 24 -8.75 4.99 -4.02
C VAL A 24 -9.03 5.99 -2.91
N GLU A 25 -10.30 6.32 -2.73
CA GLU A 25 -10.78 6.97 -1.51
C GLU A 25 -11.34 5.87 -0.64
N ALA A 26 -10.88 5.80 0.58
CA ALA A 26 -11.24 4.70 1.47
C ALA A 26 -11.30 5.17 2.91
N ARG A 27 -12.12 4.48 3.70
CA ARG A 27 -12.25 4.77 5.13
C ARG A 27 -11.44 3.75 5.90
N LEU A 28 -10.61 4.23 6.81
CA LEU A 28 -9.84 3.36 7.69
C LEU A 28 -10.79 2.76 8.72
N THR A 29 -11.01 1.47 8.67
CA THR A 29 -11.98 0.82 9.55
C THR A 29 -11.33 0.15 10.75
N GLU A 30 -10.12 -0.35 10.59
CA GLU A 30 -9.41 -1.00 11.70
C GLU A 30 -7.94 -0.71 11.64
N ILE A 31 -7.36 -0.45 12.81
CA ILE A 31 -5.91 -0.35 12.96
C ILE A 31 -5.46 -1.46 13.90
N PRO A 32 -4.21 -1.90 13.83
CA PRO A 32 -3.71 -2.95 14.71
C PRO A 32 -3.88 -2.58 16.17
N GLY A 33 -4.15 -3.58 16.99
CA GLY A 33 -4.34 -3.34 18.41
C GLY A 33 -3.08 -2.83 19.10
N LYS A 34 -1.91 -3.16 18.57
CA LYS A 34 -0.64 -2.68 19.10
C LYS A 34 0.26 -2.26 17.96
N MET A 35 0.80 -1.06 18.06
CA MET A 35 1.80 -0.57 17.13
C MET A 35 2.93 0.02 17.97
N PRO A 36 3.78 -0.83 18.54
CA PRO A 36 4.85 -0.31 19.38
C PRO A 36 5.80 0.55 18.56
N SER A 37 6.22 1.65 19.14
CA SER A 37 7.25 2.47 18.56
C SER A 37 8.52 1.63 18.52
N ASN A 38 9.16 1.55 17.38
CA ASN A 38 10.37 0.77 17.26
C ASN A 38 11.34 1.47 16.35
N ASP A 39 12.35 2.08 16.95
CA ASP A 39 13.33 2.84 16.18
C ASP A 39 14.40 1.94 15.54
N LEU A 40 14.40 0.65 15.88
CA LEU A 40 15.42 -0.25 15.40
C LEU A 40 15.04 -1.00 14.13
N TYR A 41 13.75 -1.11 13.84
CA TYR A 41 13.30 -1.89 12.70
C TYR A 41 12.29 -1.13 11.86
N SER A 42 12.31 -1.41 10.58
CA SER A 42 11.36 -0.83 9.64
C SER A 42 10.22 -1.81 9.44
N TYR A 43 9.06 -1.47 9.97
CA TYR A 43 7.89 -2.32 9.88
C TYR A 43 6.83 -1.73 8.98
N VAL A 44 6.13 -2.63 8.29
CA VAL A 44 4.84 -2.32 7.68
C VAL A 44 3.77 -2.93 8.58
N TYR A 45 2.77 -2.14 8.94
CA TYR A 45 1.62 -2.61 9.70
C TYR A 45 0.41 -2.67 8.76
N VAL A 46 -0.35 -3.75 8.83
CA VAL A 46 -1.50 -3.94 7.94
C VAL A 46 -2.75 -3.36 8.61
N PHE A 47 -3.40 -2.45 7.90
CA PHE A 47 -4.63 -1.79 8.31
C PHE A 47 -5.76 -2.27 7.43
N LYS A 48 -6.99 -2.19 7.90
CA LYS A 48 -8.16 -2.53 7.08
C LYS A 48 -8.87 -1.25 6.65
N TYR A 49 -9.13 -1.16 5.35
CA TYR A 49 -9.87 -0.05 4.78
C TYR A 49 -11.10 -0.52 4.03
N LYS A 50 -12.14 0.28 4.06
CA LYS A 50 -13.32 0.07 3.23
C LYS A 50 -13.22 1.04 2.05
N VAL A 51 -13.21 0.51 0.83
CA VAL A 51 -13.08 1.32 -0.37
C VAL A 51 -14.40 2.02 -0.64
N GLN A 52 -14.35 3.33 -0.83
CA GLN A 52 -15.53 4.12 -1.13
C GLN A 52 -15.56 4.53 -2.59
N LYS A 53 -14.41 4.73 -3.21
CA LYS A 53 -14.35 5.11 -4.61
C LYS A 53 -12.98 4.73 -5.18
N VAL A 54 -12.96 4.16 -6.36
CA VAL A 54 -11.71 3.96 -7.10
C VAL A 54 -11.53 5.17 -8.00
N VAL A 55 -10.50 5.94 -7.74
CA VAL A 55 -10.22 7.16 -8.49
C VAL A 55 -9.45 6.84 -9.76
N SER A 56 -8.51 5.91 -9.69
CA SER A 56 -7.67 5.57 -10.83
C SER A 56 -7.26 4.10 -10.70
N GLY A 57 -7.21 3.40 -11.80
CA GLY A 57 -6.88 1.99 -11.82
C GLY A 57 -8.12 1.12 -11.67
N LYS A 58 -7.91 -0.15 -11.37
CA LYS A 58 -9.02 -1.10 -11.24
C LYS A 58 -8.91 -1.84 -9.91
N LEU A 59 -9.99 -1.87 -9.18
CA LEU A 59 -10.07 -2.60 -7.93
C LEU A 59 -11.53 -2.96 -7.69
N ASP A 60 -11.82 -4.25 -7.58
CA ASP A 60 -13.20 -4.69 -7.38
C ASP A 60 -13.52 -4.94 -5.91
N ALA A 61 -12.54 -5.06 -5.06
CA ALA A 61 -12.77 -5.35 -3.65
C ALA A 61 -13.37 -4.15 -2.92
N LYS A 62 -14.29 -4.42 -2.02
CA LYS A 62 -14.89 -3.36 -1.19
C LYS A 62 -14.13 -3.14 0.10
N GLU A 63 -13.42 -4.16 0.56
CA GLU A 63 -12.53 -4.04 1.72
C GLU A 63 -11.15 -4.50 1.29
N ILE A 64 -10.13 -3.81 1.75
CA ILE A 64 -8.75 -4.14 1.40
C ILE A 64 -7.89 -4.08 2.65
N LEU A 65 -6.81 -4.86 2.62
CA LEU A 65 -5.81 -4.87 3.66
C LEU A 65 -4.60 -4.14 3.13
N VAL A 66 -4.18 -3.09 3.83
CA VAL A 66 -3.20 -2.15 3.33
C VAL A 66 -2.06 -2.02 4.32
N GLY A 67 -0.86 -2.32 3.86
CA GLY A 67 0.35 -2.12 4.65
C GLY A 67 0.76 -0.66 4.62
N VAL A 68 1.11 -0.15 5.79
CA VAL A 68 1.56 1.23 5.95
C VAL A 68 2.91 1.20 6.65
N TYR A 69 3.92 1.80 6.03
CA TYR A 69 5.25 1.81 6.57
C TYR A 69 5.34 2.85 7.68
N ASN A 70 5.85 2.43 8.83
CA ASN A 70 6.04 3.31 10.00
C ASN A 70 4.84 4.25 10.24
N PRO A 71 3.66 3.68 10.53
CA PRO A 71 2.45 4.52 10.62
C PRO A 71 2.43 5.50 11.79
N LEU A 72 3.35 5.35 12.75
CA LEU A 72 3.42 6.27 13.88
C LEU A 72 4.15 7.56 13.52
N ILE A 73 4.72 7.65 12.33
CA ILE A 73 5.37 8.85 11.85
C ILE A 73 4.46 9.49 10.81
N ALA A 74 4.27 10.81 10.90
CA ALA A 74 3.43 11.52 9.94
C ALA A 74 3.97 11.33 8.52
N ARG A 75 3.06 11.22 7.57
CA ARG A 75 3.48 11.07 6.17
C ARG A 75 4.27 12.30 5.75
N GLY A 76 5.28 12.08 4.95
CA GLY A 76 6.18 13.14 4.54
C GLY A 76 7.26 13.49 5.55
N LYS A 77 7.25 12.88 6.73
CA LYS A 77 8.24 13.11 7.78
C LYS A 77 9.23 11.96 7.95
N VAL A 78 9.02 10.86 7.25
CA VAL A 78 9.97 9.74 7.28
C VAL A 78 11.22 10.18 6.52
N LYS A 79 12.38 10.05 7.13
CA LYS A 79 13.62 10.58 6.57
C LYS A 79 14.62 9.54 6.15
N ASP A 80 14.24 8.28 6.21
CA ASP A 80 15.15 7.22 5.82
C ASP A 80 14.99 6.88 4.33
N LYS A 81 15.70 5.85 3.88
CA LYS A 81 15.67 5.47 2.47
C LYS A 81 14.33 4.95 2.00
N MET A 82 13.37 4.78 2.90
CA MET A 82 12.02 4.33 2.56
C MET A 82 11.03 5.50 2.49
N ALA A 83 11.52 6.72 2.42
CA ALA A 83 10.65 7.90 2.38
C ALA A 83 9.71 7.89 1.18
N ASP A 84 10.08 7.26 0.09
CA ASP A 84 9.24 7.14 -1.09
C ASP A 84 8.03 6.21 -0.88
N LYS A 85 7.98 5.48 0.22
CA LYS A 85 6.85 4.60 0.55
C LYS A 85 5.99 5.21 1.66
N SER A 86 6.21 6.47 1.99
CA SER A 86 5.49 7.14 3.06
C SER A 86 5.14 8.58 2.70
N LYS A 87 4.76 8.78 1.45
CA LYS A 87 4.38 10.10 0.97
C LYS A 87 2.97 10.46 1.43
N GLY A 88 2.65 11.72 1.38
CA GLY A 88 1.31 12.21 1.68
C GLY A 88 1.30 13.21 2.82
N ASN A 89 0.10 13.48 3.34
CA ASN A 89 -0.06 14.50 4.36
C ASN A 89 -0.78 14.05 5.63
N VAL A 90 -1.08 12.74 5.75
CA VAL A 90 -1.74 12.26 6.97
C VAL A 90 -0.77 12.38 8.14
N GLY A 91 -1.17 13.08 9.17
CA GLY A 91 -0.35 13.23 10.35
C GLY A 91 -0.45 12.07 11.31
N GLU A 92 -1.67 11.56 11.48
CA GLU A 92 -1.91 10.45 12.39
C GLU A 92 -2.99 9.54 11.80
N PHE A 93 -2.80 8.23 11.90
CA PHE A 93 -3.78 7.28 11.40
C PHE A 93 -4.80 7.00 12.49
N LYS A 94 -6.06 7.35 12.24
CA LYS A 94 -7.15 7.16 13.20
C LYS A 94 -8.26 6.36 12.55
N ALA A 95 -8.82 5.42 13.29
CA ALA A 95 -9.97 4.66 12.81
C ALA A 95 -11.12 5.61 12.44
N LYS A 96 -11.84 5.26 11.40
CA LYS A 96 -12.95 6.00 10.84
C LYS A 96 -12.54 7.19 9.97
N ALA A 97 -11.27 7.52 9.89
CA ALA A 97 -10.80 8.59 9.03
C ALA A 97 -10.90 8.19 7.56
N LYS A 98 -11.14 9.17 6.70
CA LYS A 98 -11.21 8.95 5.27
C LYS A 98 -9.88 9.40 4.68
N HIS A 99 -9.31 8.55 3.84
CA HIS A 99 -8.03 8.84 3.20
C HIS A 99 -8.10 8.62 1.71
N THR A 100 -7.27 9.33 0.98
CA THR A 100 -6.99 9.01 -0.43
C THR A 100 -5.67 8.24 -0.43
N LEU A 101 -5.72 7.00 -0.89
CA LEU A 101 -4.59 6.11 -0.88
C LEU A 101 -4.07 5.86 -2.29
N LYS A 102 -2.76 5.87 -2.44
CA LYS A 102 -2.12 5.36 -3.64
C LYS A 102 -1.47 4.04 -3.24
N ILE A 103 -1.94 2.94 -3.81
CA ILE A 103 -1.56 1.60 -3.37
C ILE A 103 -0.97 0.79 -4.50
N VAL A 104 -0.07 -0.11 -4.15
CA VAL A 104 0.51 -1.11 -5.06
C VAL A 104 0.42 -2.46 -4.35
N PRO A 105 0.56 -3.60 -5.04
CA PRO A 105 0.60 -4.87 -4.33
C PRO A 105 1.73 -4.89 -3.31
N LEU A 106 1.48 -5.47 -2.15
CA LEU A 106 2.52 -5.58 -1.13
C LEU A 106 3.61 -6.54 -1.61
N GLU A 107 3.21 -7.66 -2.17
CA GLU A 107 4.16 -8.65 -2.69
C GLU A 107 4.92 -8.02 -3.87
N GLY A 108 6.23 -8.14 -3.84
CA GLY A 108 7.08 -7.56 -4.89
C GLY A 108 7.44 -6.10 -4.65
N ASN A 109 6.75 -5.41 -3.75
CA ASN A 109 7.04 -4.01 -3.44
C ASN A 109 7.54 -3.81 -2.01
N TRP A 110 7.50 -4.83 -1.20
CA TRP A 110 8.01 -4.79 0.17
C TRP A 110 8.53 -6.18 0.53
N ASP A 111 9.74 -6.24 1.03
CA ASP A 111 10.36 -7.51 1.43
C ASP A 111 10.83 -7.49 2.88
N GLY A 112 10.47 -6.47 3.64
CA GLY A 112 10.85 -6.36 5.03
C GLY A 112 9.80 -6.95 5.97
N ALA A 113 9.89 -6.58 7.23
CA ALA A 113 8.99 -7.09 8.26
C ALA A 113 7.58 -6.54 8.09
N VAL A 114 6.59 -7.39 8.29
CA VAL A 114 5.18 -7.03 8.19
C VAL A 114 4.48 -7.53 9.45
N GLU A 115 3.77 -6.63 10.13
CA GLU A 115 2.92 -6.99 11.24
C GLU A 115 1.49 -7.05 10.72
N ASP A 116 0.96 -8.25 10.58
CA ASP A 116 -0.33 -8.51 9.96
C ASP A 116 -1.17 -9.36 10.90
N GLU A 117 -2.22 -8.75 11.45
CA GLU A 117 -3.12 -9.45 12.37
C GLU A 117 -4.22 -10.22 11.64
N TYR A 118 -4.26 -10.14 10.32
CA TYR A 118 -5.35 -10.73 9.53
C TYR A 118 -4.94 -12.06 8.89
N PHE A 119 -4.30 -12.92 9.67
CA PHE A 119 -3.77 -14.16 9.12
C PHE A 119 -4.86 -15.14 8.69
N ASP A 120 -6.11 -14.96 9.12
CA ASP A 120 -7.22 -15.78 8.65
C ASP A 120 -7.89 -15.22 7.39
N ASP A 121 -7.45 -14.07 6.92
CA ASP A 121 -8.06 -13.39 5.77
C ASP A 121 -7.12 -13.53 4.59
N GLU A 122 -7.57 -14.16 3.52
CA GLU A 122 -6.74 -14.41 2.35
C GLU A 122 -6.83 -13.31 1.30
N SER A 123 -7.47 -12.19 1.62
CA SER A 123 -7.55 -11.05 0.70
C SER A 123 -6.16 -10.56 0.33
N PRO A 124 -5.99 -10.03 -0.88
CA PRO A 124 -4.70 -9.48 -1.27
C PRO A 124 -4.28 -8.33 -0.37
N ARG A 125 -2.98 -8.24 -0.12
CA ARG A 125 -2.42 -7.12 0.64
C ARG A 125 -1.83 -6.10 -0.31
N TYR A 126 -2.02 -4.84 0.03
CA TYR A 126 -1.48 -3.73 -0.73
C TYR A 126 -0.50 -2.96 0.14
N LEU A 127 0.36 -2.18 -0.47
CA LEU A 127 1.24 -1.24 0.23
C LEU A 127 0.80 0.17 -0.13
N ALA A 128 0.54 1.01 0.86
CA ALA A 128 0.18 2.40 0.62
C ALA A 128 1.46 3.21 0.49
N ILE A 129 1.76 3.67 -0.71
CA ILE A 129 2.94 4.48 -0.95
C ILE A 129 2.65 5.96 -0.74
N GLU A 130 1.38 6.35 -0.72
CA GLU A 130 0.98 7.72 -0.46
C GLU A 130 -0.37 7.72 0.24
N VAL A 131 -0.52 8.48 1.30
CA VAL A 131 -1.76 8.57 2.06
C VAL A 131 -2.05 10.03 2.35
N ASN A 132 -3.18 10.52 1.86
CA ASN A 132 -3.59 11.90 2.05
C ASN A 132 -4.96 11.96 2.73
N GLU A 133 -5.16 13.03 3.47
CA GLU A 133 -6.48 13.32 4.06
C GLU A 133 -7.38 14.00 3.06
#